data_29933e24098231ca4ce05ed90db26d51
#
_entry.id   29933e24098231ca4ce05ed90db26d51
#
_cell.length_a   1.000
_cell.length_b   1.000
_cell.length_c   1.000
_cell.angle_alpha   90.00
_cell.angle_beta   90.00
_cell.angle_gamma   90.00
#
_symmetry.space_group_name_H-M   'P 1'
#
loop_
_entity.id
_entity.type
_entity.pdbx_description
1 polymer ?
#
loop_
_entity_poly.entity_id
_entity_poly.type
_entity_poly.pdbx_seq_one_letter_code
_entity_poly.pdbx_strand_id
1 'polypeptide(L)'
;VYKRQAHDKFRGAELDEGVFLKYGHENMQIRNNYVKEAGGDGITPMYALRPLVEHNMADSVACEINDRIYCEPGDRMGKVAAGIWPWKCKDALFRYNEVTDTRLNQDGMAYDADSGDGTVYESNYSRQNEGGCVMFCLQEAIHNTFRDNISYDDLGGTISPSENPDALLQDNVYYVRRGVPFVRKNMDGGSFTQVNDRVVEL
;
A
#
# COMPACT_ATOMS: atom_id res chain seq x y z
N VAL A 1 -24.00 10.17 2.84
CA VAL A 1 -24.87 9.48 1.86
C VAL A 1 -24.08 9.14 0.58
N TYR A 2 -23.29 10.07 0.03
CA TYR A 2 -22.57 9.84 -1.23
C TYR A 2 -21.44 8.79 -1.15
N LYS A 3 -20.71 8.70 -0.04
CA LYS A 3 -19.58 7.75 0.11
C LYS A 3 -20.01 6.27 0.09
N ARG A 4 -21.17 5.95 0.67
CA ARG A 4 -21.68 4.56 0.70
C ARG A 4 -22.16 4.09 -0.67
N GLN A 5 -22.72 4.99 -1.48
CA GLN A 5 -23.17 4.69 -2.84
C GLN A 5 -21.97 4.49 -3.81
N ALA A 6 -20.86 5.21 -3.64
CA ALA A 6 -19.67 5.01 -4.44
C ALA A 6 -19.05 3.63 -4.17
N HIS A 7 -18.83 3.27 -2.91
CA HIS A 7 -18.23 1.97 -2.54
C HIS A 7 -18.95 0.78 -3.18
N ASP A 8 -20.29 0.78 -3.20
CA ASP A 8 -21.07 -0.30 -3.79
C ASP A 8 -20.92 -0.44 -5.32
N LYS A 9 -20.31 0.53 -6.00
CA LYS A 9 -20.07 0.50 -7.44
C LYS A 9 -18.70 -0.04 -7.83
N PHE A 10 -17.75 -0.05 -6.89
CA PHE A 10 -16.39 -0.52 -7.11
C PHE A 10 -16.19 -1.92 -6.51
N ARG A 11 -17.03 -2.88 -6.95
CA ARG A 11 -16.94 -4.28 -6.50
C ARG A 11 -16.17 -5.12 -7.50
N GLY A 12 -15.53 -6.16 -6.98
CA GLY A 12 -14.76 -7.10 -7.76
C GLY A 12 -13.31 -6.65 -7.97
N ALA A 13 -12.52 -7.51 -8.57
CA ALA A 13 -11.12 -7.29 -8.83
C ALA A 13 -10.89 -6.46 -10.10
N GLU A 14 -11.51 -6.87 -11.21
CA GLU A 14 -11.44 -6.13 -12.46
C GLU A 14 -12.38 -4.92 -12.41
N LEU A 15 -11.79 -3.73 -12.35
CA LEU A 15 -12.53 -2.49 -12.22
C LEU A 15 -12.83 -1.88 -13.61
N ASP A 16 -14.13 -1.69 -13.90
CA ASP A 16 -14.61 -1.10 -15.15
C ASP A 16 -14.37 0.42 -15.18
N GLU A 17 -13.73 0.93 -16.23
CA GLU A 17 -13.44 2.37 -16.38
C GLU A 17 -14.71 3.22 -16.38
N GLY A 18 -15.80 2.75 -16.95
CA GLY A 18 -17.07 3.45 -16.96
C GLY A 18 -17.64 3.73 -15.58
N VAL A 19 -17.30 2.89 -14.59
CA VAL A 19 -17.67 3.12 -13.20
C VAL A 19 -16.91 4.33 -12.63
N PHE A 20 -15.62 4.47 -12.93
CA PHE A 20 -14.85 5.64 -12.50
C PHE A 20 -15.33 6.94 -13.13
N LEU A 21 -15.62 6.92 -14.44
CA LEU A 21 -16.12 8.10 -15.15
C LEU A 21 -17.46 8.61 -14.57
N LYS A 22 -18.23 7.74 -13.98
CA LYS A 22 -19.55 8.09 -13.43
C LYS A 22 -19.56 8.36 -11.93
N TYR A 23 -18.75 7.64 -11.16
CA TYR A 23 -18.85 7.59 -9.69
C TYR A 23 -17.51 7.87 -8.98
N GLY A 24 -16.40 7.89 -9.71
CA GLY A 24 -15.06 8.05 -9.17
C GLY A 24 -14.40 9.37 -9.54
N HIS A 25 -13.09 9.33 -9.54
CA HIS A 25 -12.21 10.43 -9.92
C HIS A 25 -11.33 10.01 -11.09
N GLU A 26 -10.97 10.95 -11.94
CA GLU A 26 -10.06 10.73 -13.06
C GLU A 26 -8.80 11.58 -12.95
N ASN A 27 -7.65 11.00 -13.30
CA ASN A 27 -6.38 11.73 -13.40
C ASN A 27 -6.05 12.59 -12.16
N MET A 28 -6.39 12.10 -10.97
CA MET A 28 -6.01 12.75 -9.72
C MET A 28 -4.49 12.86 -9.63
N GLN A 29 -3.98 14.01 -9.20
CA GLN A 29 -2.55 14.24 -9.01
C GLN A 29 -2.28 14.68 -7.57
N ILE A 30 -1.43 13.92 -6.87
CA ILE A 30 -0.99 14.21 -5.50
C ILE A 30 0.53 14.29 -5.53
N ARG A 31 1.07 15.50 -5.37
CA ARG A 31 2.49 15.77 -5.58
C ARG A 31 3.08 16.69 -4.53
N ASN A 32 4.36 16.46 -4.19
CA ASN A 32 5.17 17.35 -3.36
C ASN A 32 4.55 17.63 -1.98
N ASN A 33 3.91 16.64 -1.38
CA ASN A 33 3.35 16.78 -0.04
C ASN A 33 4.28 16.13 0.98
N TYR A 34 4.33 16.73 2.17
CA TYR A 34 4.96 16.15 3.35
C TYR A 34 3.90 15.94 4.42
N VAL A 35 3.67 14.68 4.77
CA VAL A 35 2.76 14.25 5.83
C VAL A 35 3.59 13.72 6.98
N LYS A 36 3.43 14.30 8.16
CA LYS A 36 4.17 13.89 9.35
C LYS A 36 3.24 13.65 10.52
N GLU A 37 3.54 12.60 11.29
CA GLU A 37 2.85 12.29 12.54
C GLU A 37 1.32 12.21 12.39
N ALA A 38 0.85 11.69 11.25
CA ALA A 38 -0.58 11.41 11.09
C ALA A 38 -0.99 10.21 11.94
N GLY A 39 -2.13 10.34 12.64
CA GLY A 39 -2.64 9.28 13.50
C GLY A 39 -3.01 8.00 12.76
N GLY A 40 -3.50 8.13 11.51
CA GLY A 40 -3.81 7.04 10.60
C GLY A 40 -2.90 7.03 9.37
N ASP A 41 -3.50 6.82 8.20
CA ASP A 41 -2.80 6.77 6.91
C ASP A 41 -2.09 8.07 6.55
N GLY A 42 -1.01 7.97 5.79
CA GLY A 42 -0.34 9.12 5.25
C GLY A 42 -1.08 9.73 4.04
N ILE A 43 -1.08 9.06 2.91
CA ILE A 43 -1.74 9.50 1.68
C ILE A 43 -2.50 8.34 1.06
N THR A 44 -3.82 8.50 0.85
CA THR A 44 -4.66 7.44 0.29
C THR A 44 -5.63 7.97 -0.76
N PRO A 45 -5.28 7.95 -2.06
CA PRO A 45 -6.26 8.15 -3.12
C PRO A 45 -7.28 7.00 -3.13
N MET A 46 -8.54 7.34 -3.33
CA MET A 46 -9.63 6.36 -3.34
C MET A 46 -10.49 6.52 -4.58
N TYR A 47 -10.93 5.39 -5.15
CA TYR A 47 -11.86 5.34 -6.29
C TYR A 47 -11.41 6.21 -7.48
N ALA A 48 -10.13 6.15 -7.81
CA ALA A 48 -9.54 6.95 -8.87
C ALA A 48 -9.04 6.09 -10.04
N LEU A 49 -9.33 6.55 -11.25
CA LEU A 49 -8.78 6.03 -12.48
C LEU A 49 -7.52 6.82 -12.83
N ARG A 50 -6.41 6.11 -13.01
CA ARG A 50 -5.10 6.68 -13.35
C ARG A 50 -4.62 7.80 -12.40
N PRO A 51 -4.72 7.61 -11.06
CA PRO A 51 -4.14 8.61 -10.16
C PRO A 51 -2.62 8.58 -10.26
N LEU A 52 -2.00 9.75 -10.20
CA LEU A 52 -0.56 9.93 -10.11
C LEU A 52 -0.19 10.48 -8.73
N VAL A 53 0.60 9.71 -7.99
CA VAL A 53 1.10 10.08 -6.65
C VAL A 53 2.62 10.10 -6.70
N GLU A 54 3.22 11.30 -6.69
CA GLU A 54 4.66 11.40 -6.88
C GLU A 54 5.31 12.49 -6.02
N HIS A 55 6.59 12.27 -5.67
CA HIS A 55 7.40 13.21 -4.88
C HIS A 55 6.74 13.58 -3.55
N ASN A 56 6.07 12.64 -2.90
CA ASN A 56 5.52 12.84 -1.57
C ASN A 56 6.37 12.14 -0.53
N MET A 57 6.30 12.63 0.70
CA MET A 57 6.90 11.98 1.86
C MET A 57 5.85 11.77 2.95
N ALA A 58 5.82 10.56 3.52
CA ALA A 58 5.07 10.22 4.72
C ALA A 58 6.05 9.78 5.81
N ASP A 59 6.09 10.50 6.92
CA ASP A 59 7.02 10.32 8.02
C ASP A 59 6.26 10.09 9.33
N SER A 60 6.53 8.99 10.00
CA SER A 60 5.95 8.64 11.30
C SER A 60 4.42 8.65 11.29
N VAL A 61 3.82 8.06 10.27
CA VAL A 61 2.34 7.93 10.16
C VAL A 61 1.85 6.68 10.91
N ALA A 62 0.53 6.52 11.04
CA ALA A 62 -0.12 5.52 11.89
C ALA A 62 0.31 5.63 13.37
N CYS A 63 0.70 6.81 13.83
CA CYS A 63 1.28 7.02 15.15
C CYS A 63 0.25 7.07 16.28
N GLU A 64 -1.03 7.34 15.99
CA GLU A 64 -2.13 7.39 16.96
C GLU A 64 -3.41 6.76 16.42
N ILE A 65 -3.49 5.44 16.41
CA ILE A 65 -4.73 4.77 16.04
C ILE A 65 -5.66 4.74 17.26
N ASN A 66 -6.82 5.37 17.12
CA ASN A 66 -7.78 5.52 18.19
C ASN A 66 -8.51 4.21 18.49
N ASP A 67 -8.06 3.48 19.48
CA ASP A 67 -8.64 2.21 19.94
C ASP A 67 -10.11 2.28 20.33
N ARG A 68 -10.62 3.49 20.65
CA ARG A 68 -12.01 3.67 21.05
C ARG A 68 -13.00 3.64 19.89
N ILE A 69 -12.53 3.86 18.67
CA ILE A 69 -13.38 3.84 17.47
C ILE A 69 -13.56 2.39 16.96
N TYR A 70 -12.66 1.49 17.32
CA TYR A 70 -12.55 0.14 16.77
C TYR A 70 -12.65 -0.94 17.85
N CYS A 71 -13.50 -0.76 18.81
CA CYS A 71 -13.61 -1.66 19.97
C CYS A 71 -14.91 -2.44 20.05
N GLU A 72 -15.87 -2.20 19.15
CA GLU A 72 -17.14 -2.90 19.20
C GLU A 72 -17.08 -4.27 18.49
N PRO A 73 -17.78 -5.29 19.01
CA PRO A 73 -17.87 -6.58 18.35
C PRO A 73 -18.50 -6.41 16.95
N GLY A 74 -17.76 -6.78 15.92
CA GLY A 74 -18.18 -6.64 14.53
C GLY A 74 -17.67 -5.39 13.83
N ASP A 75 -16.95 -4.51 14.54
CA ASP A 75 -16.13 -3.51 13.88
C ASP A 75 -15.10 -4.23 13.00
N ARG A 76 -14.99 -3.76 11.78
CA ARG A 76 -13.89 -4.12 10.90
C ARG A 76 -12.61 -3.89 11.69
N MET A 77 -11.76 -4.88 11.78
CA MET A 77 -10.50 -4.86 12.52
C MET A 77 -9.77 -3.54 12.30
N GLY A 78 -9.97 -2.62 13.21
CA GLY A 78 -9.87 -1.24 12.94
C GLY A 78 -8.54 -0.61 13.18
N LYS A 79 -7.46 -1.33 13.25
CA LYS A 79 -6.12 -0.76 13.36
C LYS A 79 -5.36 -1.04 12.07
N VAL A 80 -5.90 -0.59 10.95
CA VAL A 80 -5.32 -0.79 9.63
C VAL A 80 -4.94 0.56 9.05
N ALA A 81 -3.65 0.81 8.92
CA ALA A 81 -3.11 2.03 8.33
C ALA A 81 -1.73 1.76 7.71
N ALA A 82 -1.45 2.42 6.61
CA ALA A 82 -0.19 2.34 5.88
C ALA A 82 0.31 3.72 5.47
N GLY A 83 1.51 3.77 4.89
CA GLY A 83 2.14 5.04 4.51
C GLY A 83 1.45 5.73 3.34
N ILE A 84 1.68 5.25 2.13
CA ILE A 84 1.14 5.83 0.88
C ILE A 84 0.57 4.71 0.03
N TRP A 85 -0.75 4.71 -0.21
CA TRP A 85 -1.41 3.56 -0.82
C TRP A 85 -2.77 3.91 -1.48
N PRO A 86 -3.21 3.19 -2.55
CA PRO A 86 -4.52 3.37 -3.15
C PRO A 86 -5.58 2.48 -2.51
N TRP A 87 -6.82 2.91 -2.55
CA TRP A 87 -7.98 2.08 -2.30
C TRP A 87 -8.89 2.06 -3.51
N LYS A 88 -9.16 0.86 -4.07
CA LYS A 88 -10.07 0.71 -5.22
C LYS A 88 -9.74 1.68 -6.36
N CYS A 89 -8.47 1.80 -6.69
CA CYS A 89 -8.00 2.55 -7.85
C CYS A 89 -7.70 1.62 -9.02
N LYS A 90 -7.72 2.16 -10.23
CA LYS A 90 -7.29 1.47 -11.45
C LYS A 90 -6.16 2.21 -12.12
N ASP A 91 -5.14 1.47 -12.58
CA ASP A 91 -3.95 1.99 -13.25
C ASP A 91 -3.28 3.12 -12.45
N ALA A 92 -3.18 2.96 -11.13
CA ALA A 92 -2.57 3.93 -10.25
C ALA A 92 -1.04 3.92 -10.38
N LEU A 93 -0.41 5.09 -10.48
CA LEU A 93 1.05 5.23 -10.51
C LEU A 93 1.57 5.98 -9.28
N PHE A 94 2.40 5.30 -8.51
CA PHE A 94 3.10 5.83 -7.33
C PHE A 94 4.59 5.84 -7.62
N ARG A 95 5.23 7.01 -7.66
CA ARG A 95 6.66 7.09 -7.95
C ARG A 95 7.37 8.19 -7.21
N TYR A 96 8.66 7.97 -6.96
CA TYR A 96 9.52 8.94 -6.28
C TYR A 96 8.97 9.41 -4.93
N ASN A 97 8.20 8.53 -4.25
CA ASN A 97 7.72 8.81 -2.91
C ASN A 97 8.68 8.22 -1.88
N GLU A 98 8.66 8.79 -0.69
CA GLU A 98 9.40 8.32 0.47
C GLU A 98 8.45 8.03 1.62
N VAL A 99 8.60 6.86 2.27
CA VAL A 99 7.83 6.51 3.46
C VAL A 99 8.77 5.98 4.53
N THR A 100 8.74 6.64 5.69
CA THR A 100 9.60 6.30 6.81
C THR A 100 8.83 6.18 8.11
N ASP A 101 9.27 5.25 8.96
CA ASP A 101 8.81 5.14 10.35
C ASP A 101 7.29 4.98 10.51
N THR A 102 6.60 4.34 9.58
CA THR A 102 5.18 3.98 9.74
C THR A 102 5.04 3.03 10.93
N ARG A 103 4.13 3.34 11.86
CA ARG A 103 4.02 2.58 13.10
C ARG A 103 3.23 1.30 12.92
N LEU A 104 3.61 0.28 13.70
CA LEU A 104 2.94 -1.01 13.67
C LEU A 104 1.52 -0.90 14.23
N ASN A 105 0.64 -1.33 13.42
CA ASN A 105 -0.73 -1.65 13.72
C ASN A 105 -1.00 -3.06 13.17
N GLN A 106 -2.14 -3.37 12.65
CA GLN A 106 -2.30 -4.63 11.92
C GLN A 106 -1.48 -4.62 10.62
N ASP A 107 -1.40 -3.49 9.94
CA ASP A 107 -0.68 -3.30 8.67
C ASP A 107 0.68 -2.64 8.88
N GLY A 108 0.77 -1.33 8.88
CA GLY A 108 1.98 -0.56 9.23
C GLY A 108 3.10 -0.59 8.20
N MET A 109 2.82 -0.97 6.94
CA MET A 109 3.81 -0.96 5.88
C MET A 109 3.91 0.42 5.21
N ALA A 110 4.99 0.59 4.44
CA ALA A 110 5.19 1.82 3.68
C ALA A 110 4.15 1.97 2.57
N TYR A 111 3.96 0.92 1.79
CA TYR A 111 3.09 0.87 0.62
C TYR A 111 2.11 -0.29 0.72
N ASP A 112 0.91 -0.11 0.17
CA ASP A 112 -0.10 -1.16 0.12
C ASP A 112 -0.88 -1.07 -1.19
N ALA A 113 -0.89 -2.13 -1.98
CA ALA A 113 -1.74 -2.23 -3.16
C ALA A 113 -3.05 -2.92 -2.75
N ASP A 114 -3.99 -2.14 -2.21
CA ASP A 114 -5.22 -2.69 -1.66
C ASP A 114 -6.38 -2.62 -2.63
N SER A 115 -6.91 -3.81 -2.95
CA SER A 115 -8.16 -3.98 -3.71
C SER A 115 -8.20 -3.15 -5.01
N GLY A 116 -7.04 -2.97 -5.66
CA GLY A 116 -6.87 -2.19 -6.88
C GLY A 116 -6.47 -3.05 -8.07
N ASP A 117 -6.65 -2.51 -9.27
CA ASP A 117 -6.32 -3.16 -10.54
C ASP A 117 -5.22 -2.38 -11.23
N GLY A 118 -4.03 -2.98 -11.38
CA GLY A 118 -2.91 -2.38 -12.10
C GLY A 118 -2.18 -1.27 -11.36
N THR A 119 -2.07 -1.32 -10.04
CA THR A 119 -1.24 -0.36 -9.29
C THR A 119 0.25 -0.59 -9.57
N VAL A 120 0.95 0.49 -9.92
CA VAL A 120 2.40 0.48 -10.12
C VAL A 120 3.08 1.35 -9.07
N TYR A 121 4.01 0.76 -8.32
CA TYR A 121 4.98 1.46 -7.50
C TYR A 121 6.34 1.41 -8.17
N GLU A 122 6.89 2.57 -8.55
CA GLU A 122 8.22 2.63 -9.18
C GLU A 122 9.11 3.71 -8.58
N SER A 123 10.38 3.38 -8.40
CA SER A 123 11.41 4.33 -7.93
C SER A 123 11.04 5.01 -6.60
N ASN A 124 10.38 4.29 -5.70
CA ASN A 124 10.07 4.77 -4.36
C ASN A 124 11.12 4.30 -3.36
N TYR A 125 11.15 4.96 -2.21
CA TYR A 125 12.00 4.62 -1.09
C TYR A 125 11.18 4.33 0.18
N SER A 126 11.56 3.28 0.91
CA SER A 126 10.98 2.99 2.22
C SER A 126 12.07 2.75 3.26
N ARG A 127 11.80 3.13 4.51
CA ARG A 127 12.76 2.95 5.60
C ARG A 127 12.09 2.78 6.94
N GLN A 128 12.54 1.75 7.67
CA GLN A 128 12.19 1.49 9.09
C GLN A 128 10.69 1.47 9.38
N ASN A 129 9.89 1.07 8.40
CA ASN A 129 8.46 0.88 8.61
C ASN A 129 8.21 -0.41 9.40
N GLU A 130 7.46 -0.30 10.49
CA GLU A 130 7.30 -1.41 11.43
C GLU A 130 6.50 -2.58 10.84
N GLY A 131 5.61 -2.34 9.90
CA GLY A 131 4.85 -3.36 9.18
C GLY A 131 5.55 -3.92 7.94
N GLY A 132 6.62 -3.29 7.47
CA GLY A 132 7.36 -3.71 6.28
C GLY A 132 7.32 -2.71 5.12
N CYS A 133 7.80 -3.13 3.95
CA CYS A 133 7.88 -2.27 2.78
C CYS A 133 6.55 -2.21 2.00
N VAL A 134 6.09 -3.34 1.47
CA VAL A 134 4.90 -3.37 0.61
C VAL A 134 3.96 -4.53 0.92
N MET A 135 2.65 -4.26 0.88
CA MET A 135 1.60 -5.26 0.90
C MET A 135 0.85 -5.29 -0.43
N PHE A 136 0.35 -6.48 -0.78
CA PHE A 136 -0.64 -6.67 -1.83
C PHE A 136 -1.86 -7.27 -1.16
N CYS A 137 -2.90 -6.47 -0.96
CA CYS A 137 -3.94 -6.77 0.01
C CYS A 137 -5.20 -7.31 -0.65
N LEU A 138 -5.51 -8.57 -0.29
CA LEU A 138 -6.70 -9.31 -0.61
C LEU A 138 -6.86 -9.72 -2.09
N GLN A 139 -7.84 -10.57 -2.33
CA GLN A 139 -8.13 -11.19 -3.64
C GLN A 139 -8.46 -10.19 -4.75
N GLU A 140 -8.82 -8.97 -4.40
CA GLU A 140 -9.14 -7.91 -5.35
C GLU A 140 -7.92 -7.04 -5.71
N ALA A 141 -6.74 -7.33 -5.17
CA ALA A 141 -5.48 -6.67 -5.53
C ALA A 141 -4.82 -7.42 -6.69
N ILE A 142 -5.10 -7.00 -7.92
CA ILE A 142 -4.68 -7.69 -9.14
C ILE A 142 -3.78 -6.84 -10.04
N HIS A 143 -2.96 -7.50 -10.84
CA HIS A 143 -2.07 -6.90 -11.86
C HIS A 143 -1.12 -5.84 -11.30
N ASN A 144 -0.77 -5.92 -10.01
CA ASN A 144 0.06 -4.91 -9.35
C ASN A 144 1.54 -5.14 -9.63
N THR A 145 2.29 -4.07 -9.76
CA THR A 145 3.73 -4.08 -10.00
C THR A 145 4.47 -3.20 -8.99
N PHE A 146 5.52 -3.76 -8.40
CA PHE A 146 6.46 -3.04 -7.54
C PHE A 146 7.85 -3.15 -8.15
N ARG A 147 8.38 -2.03 -8.72
CA ARG A 147 9.62 -2.07 -9.49
C ARG A 147 10.56 -0.90 -9.20
N ASP A 148 11.86 -1.15 -9.35
CA ASP A 148 12.90 -0.13 -9.20
C ASP A 148 12.87 0.59 -7.84
N ASN A 149 12.30 -0.04 -6.79
CA ASN A 149 12.19 0.56 -5.47
C ASN A 149 13.36 0.17 -4.56
N ILE A 150 13.59 0.96 -3.54
CA ILE A 150 14.56 0.68 -2.49
C ILE A 150 13.85 0.59 -1.15
N SER A 151 13.97 -0.55 -0.47
CA SER A 151 13.57 -0.77 0.91
C SER A 151 14.81 -0.82 1.79
N TYR A 152 14.85 -0.02 2.84
CA TYR A 152 15.99 0.01 3.75
C TYR A 152 15.56 -0.23 5.19
N ASP A 153 15.93 -1.38 5.72
CA ASP A 153 15.73 -1.74 7.13
C ASP A 153 14.25 -1.66 7.59
N ASP A 154 13.33 -2.04 6.72
CA ASP A 154 11.93 -2.21 7.09
C ASP A 154 11.78 -3.41 8.03
N LEU A 155 10.96 -3.29 9.10
CA LEU A 155 11.12 -4.12 10.30
C LEU A 155 10.22 -5.34 10.35
N GLY A 156 9.01 -5.28 9.83
CA GLY A 156 8.02 -6.36 9.95
C GLY A 156 8.19 -7.51 8.95
N GLY A 157 9.04 -7.33 7.99
CA GLY A 157 9.22 -8.14 6.78
C GLY A 157 9.30 -7.23 5.58
N THR A 158 9.78 -7.73 4.45
CA THR A 158 9.92 -6.85 3.28
C THR A 158 8.61 -6.78 2.51
N ILE A 159 7.99 -7.91 2.22
CA ILE A 159 6.74 -7.99 1.48
C ILE A 159 5.66 -8.73 2.25
N SER A 160 4.40 -8.39 1.99
CA SER A 160 3.22 -9.01 2.59
C SER A 160 2.21 -9.36 1.48
N PRO A 161 2.34 -10.52 0.82
CA PRO A 161 1.36 -10.99 -0.16
C PRO A 161 0.16 -11.60 0.59
N SER A 162 -0.92 -10.83 0.70
CA SER A 162 -2.10 -11.19 1.51
C SER A 162 -3.27 -11.61 0.64
N GLU A 163 -3.36 -12.87 0.30
CA GLU A 163 -4.42 -13.49 -0.53
C GLU A 163 -4.54 -12.93 -1.96
N ASN A 164 -3.69 -12.04 -2.39
CA ASN A 164 -3.67 -11.51 -3.75
C ASN A 164 -3.31 -12.62 -4.75
N PRO A 165 -3.99 -12.69 -5.92
CA PRO A 165 -3.73 -13.76 -6.89
C PRO A 165 -2.44 -13.58 -7.66
N ASP A 166 -1.97 -12.33 -7.82
CA ASP A 166 -0.77 -11.99 -8.56
C ASP A 166 -0.10 -10.73 -8.03
N ALA A 167 1.19 -10.60 -8.25
CA ALA A 167 1.97 -9.37 -8.17
C ALA A 167 3.30 -9.56 -8.89
N LEU A 168 3.86 -8.50 -9.45
CA LEU A 168 5.20 -8.51 -10.03
C LEU A 168 6.14 -7.65 -9.19
N LEU A 169 7.20 -8.25 -8.67
CA LEU A 169 8.34 -7.56 -8.04
C LEU A 169 9.49 -7.56 -9.04
N GLN A 170 10.02 -6.39 -9.41
CA GLN A 170 11.03 -6.32 -10.45
C GLN A 170 12.10 -5.27 -10.17
N ASP A 171 13.36 -5.65 -10.30
CA ASP A 171 14.53 -4.75 -10.22
C ASP A 171 14.61 -3.94 -8.93
N ASN A 172 14.04 -4.44 -7.82
CA ASN A 172 14.07 -3.78 -6.52
C ASN A 172 15.34 -4.13 -5.73
N VAL A 173 15.70 -3.27 -4.78
CA VAL A 173 16.78 -3.52 -3.82
C VAL A 173 16.23 -3.45 -2.40
N TYR A 174 16.39 -4.53 -1.66
CA TYR A 174 15.93 -4.67 -0.28
C TYR A 174 17.13 -4.83 0.65
N TYR A 175 17.38 -3.87 1.50
CA TYR A 175 18.34 -3.95 2.59
C TYR A 175 17.64 -4.45 3.84
N VAL A 176 17.91 -5.69 4.23
CA VAL A 176 17.13 -6.41 5.25
C VAL A 176 18.01 -6.70 6.46
N ARG A 177 17.55 -6.30 7.63
CA ARG A 177 18.22 -6.61 8.89
C ARG A 177 18.23 -8.12 9.15
N ARG A 178 19.35 -8.63 9.64
CA ARG A 178 19.48 -10.04 10.01
C ARG A 178 18.32 -10.52 10.90
N GLY A 179 17.66 -11.60 10.48
CA GLY A 179 16.53 -12.21 11.19
C GLY A 179 15.15 -11.63 10.86
N VAL A 180 15.06 -10.56 10.08
CA VAL A 180 13.80 -10.08 9.50
C VAL A 180 13.47 -10.96 8.28
N PRO A 181 12.28 -11.56 8.20
CA PRO A 181 11.91 -12.38 7.06
C PRO A 181 11.66 -11.53 5.80
N PHE A 182 11.95 -12.07 4.63
CA PHE A 182 11.60 -11.40 3.37
C PHE A 182 10.08 -11.31 3.21
N VAL A 183 9.37 -12.42 3.39
CA VAL A 183 7.90 -12.45 3.45
C VAL A 183 7.44 -12.31 4.89
N ARG A 184 6.59 -11.35 5.17
CA ARG A 184 6.04 -11.10 6.51
C ARG A 184 5.27 -12.31 7.00
N LYS A 185 5.52 -12.73 8.24
CA LYS A 185 4.82 -13.86 8.86
C LYS A 185 3.33 -13.56 9.01
N ASN A 186 2.50 -14.56 8.75
CA ASN A 186 1.03 -14.50 8.79
C ASN A 186 0.37 -13.58 7.74
N MET A 187 1.15 -13.14 6.74
CA MET A 187 0.65 -12.41 5.57
C MET A 187 1.31 -12.97 4.30
N ASP A 188 1.29 -14.28 4.15
CA ASP A 188 1.98 -15.04 3.11
C ASP A 188 1.02 -15.87 2.24
N GLY A 189 -0.28 -15.58 2.34
CA GLY A 189 -1.32 -16.31 1.62
C GLY A 189 -1.52 -15.92 0.15
N GLY A 190 -0.81 -14.91 -0.35
CA GLY A 190 -0.92 -14.42 -1.72
C GLY A 190 0.18 -14.92 -2.65
N SER A 191 0.13 -14.49 -3.91
CA SER A 191 1.05 -14.89 -4.98
C SER A 191 1.83 -13.72 -5.55
N PHE A 192 3.09 -13.94 -5.91
CA PHE A 192 3.93 -12.96 -6.59
C PHE A 192 5.01 -13.62 -7.43
N THR A 193 5.52 -12.88 -8.39
CA THR A 193 6.69 -13.25 -9.21
C THR A 193 7.82 -12.25 -8.96
N GLN A 194 9.05 -12.74 -8.82
CA GLN A 194 10.24 -11.91 -8.67
C GLN A 194 11.12 -11.96 -9.92
N VAL A 195 11.59 -10.80 -10.37
CA VAL A 195 12.50 -10.66 -11.50
C VAL A 195 13.61 -9.68 -11.11
N ASN A 196 14.86 -10.13 -11.11
CA ASN A 196 16.07 -9.34 -10.86
C ASN A 196 16.11 -8.58 -9.50
N ASP A 197 15.27 -8.92 -8.56
CA ASP A 197 15.31 -8.32 -7.22
C ASP A 197 16.59 -8.68 -6.47
N ARG A 198 17.10 -7.78 -5.67
CA ARG A 198 18.29 -7.98 -4.84
C ARG A 198 17.96 -7.82 -3.37
N VAL A 199 18.31 -8.84 -2.58
CA VAL A 199 18.24 -8.79 -1.11
C VAL A 199 19.67 -8.69 -0.56
N VAL A 200 19.90 -7.69 0.26
CA VAL A 200 21.21 -7.39 0.91
C VAL A 200 21.00 -7.44 2.42
N GLU A 201 21.73 -8.34 3.11
CA GLU A 201 21.74 -8.38 4.58
C GLU A 201 22.53 -7.22 5.15
N LEU A 202 21.95 -6.49 6.12
CA LEU A 202 22.58 -5.38 6.85
C LEU A 202 23.41 -5.87 8.03
#